data_d56a42a74f7ba4c82d26fd5a520b4983
#
_entry.id   d56a42a74f7ba4c82d26fd5a520b4983
#
_cell.length_a   1.000
_cell.length_b   1.000
_cell.length_c   1.000
_cell.angle_alpha   90.00
_cell.angle_beta   90.00
_cell.angle_gamma   90.00
#
_symmetry.space_group_name_H-M   'P 1'
#
loop_
_entity.id
_entity.type
_entity.pdbx_description
1 polymer ?
#
loop_
_entity_poly.entity_id
_entity_poly.type
_entity_poly.pdbx_seq_one_letter_code
_entity_poly.pdbx_strand_id
1 'polypeptide(L)'
;MNRIETALQALQEKEEKAFITYITAGLPDYDKTKAIIKAQEAAGTDIIELGIPFSDPVADGPVIQAASYEAILGGANLEKTFICMKEMRDDGVQIPIVFMMYYNTVLHYGVEKFVKECNACGVDGPVSYTHLRAHET
;
A
#
# COMPACT_ATOMS: atom_id res chain seq x y z
N MET A 1 -10.00 14.69 -10.02
CA MET A 1 -9.99 14.19 -8.62
C MET A 1 -9.49 12.76 -8.60
N ASN A 2 -8.53 12.46 -7.72
CA ASN A 2 -8.06 11.10 -7.54
C ASN A 2 -9.01 10.29 -6.62
N ARG A 3 -8.77 8.97 -6.47
CA ARG A 3 -9.64 8.11 -5.65
C ARG A 3 -9.69 8.53 -4.18
N ILE A 4 -8.58 9.01 -3.64
CA ILE A 4 -8.50 9.45 -2.23
C ILE A 4 -9.37 10.70 -2.03
N GLU A 5 -9.21 11.70 -2.87
CA GLU A 5 -10.01 12.93 -2.80
C GLU A 5 -11.50 12.64 -2.93
N THR A 6 -11.86 11.78 -3.88
CA THR A 6 -13.26 11.37 -4.08
C THR A 6 -13.84 10.69 -2.84
N ALA A 7 -13.09 9.75 -2.25
CA ALA A 7 -13.52 9.04 -1.05
C ALA A 7 -13.66 9.97 0.15
N LEU A 8 -12.68 10.85 0.38
CA LEU A 8 -12.70 11.78 1.52
C LEU A 8 -13.81 12.83 1.37
N GLN A 9 -14.05 13.32 0.16
CA GLN A 9 -15.14 14.27 -0.09
C GLN A 9 -16.51 13.63 0.18
N ALA A 10 -16.73 12.40 -0.28
CA ALA A 10 -17.98 11.69 -0.04
C ALA A 10 -18.23 11.46 1.46
N LEU A 11 -17.18 11.18 2.24
CA LEU A 11 -17.28 11.04 3.70
C LEU A 11 -17.58 12.37 4.36
N GLN A 12 -16.94 13.45 3.92
CA GLN A 12 -17.17 14.79 4.44
C GLN A 12 -18.63 15.25 4.24
N GLU A 13 -19.19 14.98 3.07
CA GLU A 13 -20.59 15.28 2.77
C GLU A 13 -21.58 14.54 3.66
N LYS A 14 -21.19 13.35 4.15
CA LYS A 14 -21.99 12.54 5.09
C LYS A 14 -21.65 12.80 6.56
N GLU A 15 -20.70 13.67 6.84
CA GLU A 15 -20.14 13.92 8.19
C GLU A 15 -19.59 12.63 8.84
N GLU A 16 -19.07 11.72 8.03
CA GLU A 16 -18.46 10.46 8.46
C GLU A 16 -16.94 10.53 8.47
N LYS A 17 -16.30 9.67 9.24
CA LYS A 17 -14.83 9.55 9.30
C LYS A 17 -14.36 8.38 8.44
N ALA A 18 -13.17 8.52 7.86
CA ALA A 18 -12.56 7.46 7.09
C ALA A 18 -12.10 6.31 7.99
N PHE A 19 -12.41 5.08 7.55
CA PHE A 19 -11.83 3.87 8.11
C PHE A 19 -10.69 3.40 7.22
N ILE A 20 -9.48 3.42 7.76
CA ILE A 20 -8.25 3.09 7.02
C ILE A 20 -7.66 1.84 7.64
N THR A 21 -7.38 0.83 6.81
CA THR A 21 -6.78 -0.43 7.23
C THR A 21 -5.37 -0.57 6.69
N TYR A 22 -4.55 -1.34 7.40
CA TYR A 22 -3.21 -1.71 6.97
C TYR A 22 -3.13 -3.22 6.75
N ILE A 23 -2.51 -3.63 5.66
CA ILE A 23 -2.10 -5.03 5.42
C ILE A 23 -0.71 -5.07 4.79
N THR A 24 0.00 -6.18 4.97
CA THR A 24 1.31 -6.40 4.36
C THR A 24 1.14 -7.10 3.01
N ALA A 25 1.72 -6.54 1.96
CA ALA A 25 1.66 -7.11 0.62
C ALA A 25 2.40 -8.46 0.56
N GLY A 26 1.76 -9.45 -0.04
CA GLY A 26 2.34 -10.77 -0.23
C GLY A 26 2.33 -11.67 1.00
N LEU A 27 1.57 -11.32 2.03
CA LEU A 27 1.43 -12.14 3.25
C LEU A 27 0.01 -12.70 3.37
N PRO A 28 -0.17 -14.02 3.46
CA PRO A 28 0.85 -15.08 3.30
C PRO A 28 1.33 -15.23 1.85
N ASP A 29 0.55 -14.77 0.88
CA ASP A 29 0.85 -14.74 -0.55
C ASP A 29 0.03 -13.64 -1.26
N TYR A 30 0.25 -13.44 -2.54
CA TYR A 30 -0.45 -12.39 -3.29
C TYR A 30 -1.91 -12.74 -3.61
N ASP A 31 -2.26 -14.01 -3.75
CA ASP A 31 -3.66 -14.41 -3.93
C ASP A 31 -4.48 -14.08 -2.68
N LYS A 32 -3.93 -14.31 -1.50
CA LYS A 32 -4.58 -13.91 -0.24
C LYS A 32 -4.61 -12.39 -0.06
N THR A 33 -3.56 -11.69 -0.45
CA THR A 33 -3.54 -10.21 -0.46
C THR A 33 -4.71 -9.66 -1.27
N LYS A 34 -4.90 -10.16 -2.50
CA LYS A 34 -6.04 -9.76 -3.36
C LYS A 34 -7.38 -10.09 -2.72
N ALA A 35 -7.53 -11.28 -2.15
CA ALA A 35 -8.77 -11.70 -1.50
C ALA A 35 -9.11 -10.82 -0.29
N ILE A 36 -8.13 -10.48 0.53
CA ILE A 36 -8.30 -9.61 1.70
C ILE A 36 -8.73 -8.20 1.25
N ILE A 37 -8.07 -7.63 0.27
CA ILE A 37 -8.40 -6.29 -0.25
C ILE A 37 -9.85 -6.26 -0.79
N LYS A 38 -10.23 -7.25 -1.58
CA LYS A 38 -11.60 -7.36 -2.11
C LYS A 38 -12.64 -7.49 -0.98
N ALA A 39 -12.33 -8.27 0.05
CA ALA A 39 -13.21 -8.42 1.21
C ALA A 39 -13.33 -7.12 2.00
N GLN A 40 -12.25 -6.40 2.20
CA GLN A 40 -12.24 -5.11 2.90
C GLN A 40 -13.01 -4.04 2.12
N GLU A 41 -12.86 -3.99 0.80
CA GLU A 41 -13.66 -3.10 -0.05
C GLU A 41 -15.15 -3.40 0.08
N ALA A 42 -15.54 -4.67 -0.02
CA ALA A 42 -16.92 -5.10 0.13
C ALA A 42 -17.50 -4.79 1.52
N ALA A 43 -16.67 -4.82 2.56
CA ALA A 43 -17.07 -4.53 3.93
C ALA A 43 -17.16 -3.04 4.26
N GLY A 44 -16.74 -2.15 3.35
CA GLY A 44 -16.86 -0.70 3.53
C GLY A 44 -15.62 0.01 4.03
N THR A 45 -14.44 -0.60 3.95
CA THR A 45 -13.18 0.10 4.20
C THR A 45 -13.01 1.24 3.20
N ASP A 46 -12.55 2.40 3.65
CA ASP A 46 -12.45 3.60 2.80
C ASP A 46 -11.12 3.72 2.10
N ILE A 47 -10.02 3.40 2.78
CA ILE A 47 -8.65 3.46 2.24
C ILE A 47 -7.87 2.27 2.79
N ILE A 48 -7.04 1.68 1.95
CA ILE A 48 -6.10 0.63 2.37
C ILE A 48 -4.67 1.14 2.28
N GLU A 49 -3.93 0.99 3.37
CA GLU A 49 -2.48 1.14 3.39
C GLU A 49 -1.85 -0.23 3.14
N LEU A 50 -1.28 -0.40 1.97
CA LEU A 50 -0.60 -1.64 1.58
C LEU A 50 0.88 -1.53 1.90
N GLY A 51 1.32 -2.25 2.91
CA GLY A 51 2.73 -2.24 3.34
C GLY A 51 3.61 -2.99 2.36
N ILE A 52 4.63 -2.30 1.84
CA ILE A 52 5.66 -2.91 1.00
C ILE A 52 6.73 -3.50 1.91
N PRO A 53 6.95 -4.83 1.89
CA PRO A 53 7.95 -5.45 2.75
C PRO A 53 9.35 -4.89 2.52
N PHE A 54 10.07 -4.67 3.61
CA PHE A 54 11.44 -4.16 3.60
C PHE A 54 12.30 -4.96 4.58
N SER A 55 13.56 -5.24 4.20
CA SER A 55 14.46 -6.08 4.97
C SER A 55 14.95 -5.47 6.30
N ASP A 56 15.00 -4.13 6.35
CA ASP A 56 15.50 -3.38 7.52
C ASP A 56 14.43 -2.41 8.04
N PRO A 57 13.30 -2.90 8.57
CA PRO A 57 12.14 -2.08 8.92
C PRO A 57 12.31 -1.36 10.27
N VAL A 58 13.31 -0.49 10.38
CA VAL A 58 13.73 0.18 11.63
C VAL A 58 12.69 1.09 12.25
N ALA A 59 11.72 1.58 11.47
CA ALA A 59 10.64 2.43 11.96
C ALA A 59 9.40 1.65 12.38
N ASP A 60 9.35 0.34 12.12
CA ASP A 60 8.19 -0.50 12.41
C ASP A 60 8.32 -1.19 13.77
N GLY A 61 7.18 -1.45 14.38
CA GLY A 61 7.11 -2.28 15.58
C GLY A 61 7.26 -3.78 15.26
N PRO A 62 7.34 -4.64 16.30
CA PRO A 62 7.65 -6.07 16.12
C PRO A 62 6.62 -6.83 15.27
N VAL A 63 5.36 -6.46 15.31
CA VAL A 63 4.31 -7.13 14.55
C VAL A 63 4.49 -6.91 13.04
N ILE A 64 4.68 -5.66 12.62
CA ILE A 64 4.89 -5.32 11.21
C ILE A 64 6.25 -5.82 10.73
N GLN A 65 7.29 -5.77 11.57
CA GLN A 65 8.60 -6.36 11.24
C GLN A 65 8.48 -7.86 10.95
N ALA A 66 7.77 -8.60 11.79
CA ALA A 66 7.55 -10.03 11.57
C ALA A 66 6.76 -10.30 10.29
N ALA A 67 5.72 -9.53 10.03
CA ALA A 67 4.91 -9.65 8.81
C ALA A 67 5.75 -9.38 7.55
N SER A 68 6.57 -8.33 7.54
CA SER A 68 7.49 -8.02 6.44
C SER A 68 8.49 -9.15 6.21
N TYR A 69 9.08 -9.67 7.28
CA TYR A 69 10.04 -10.77 7.20
C TYR A 69 9.42 -12.01 6.58
N GLU A 70 8.25 -12.43 7.05
CA GLU A 70 7.54 -13.58 6.49
C GLU A 70 7.18 -13.38 5.02
N ALA A 71 6.70 -12.19 4.66
CA ALA A 71 6.38 -11.87 3.28
C ALA A 71 7.61 -11.96 2.36
N ILE A 72 8.76 -11.43 2.79
CA ILE A 72 10.02 -11.52 2.05
C ILE A 72 10.47 -12.96 1.88
N LEU A 73 10.39 -13.77 2.94
CA LEU A 73 10.70 -15.21 2.86
C LEU A 73 9.82 -15.92 1.85
N GLY A 74 8.56 -15.52 1.70
CA GLY A 74 7.63 -16.01 0.71
C GLY A 74 7.84 -15.47 -0.70
N GLY A 75 8.82 -14.60 -0.91
CA GLY A 75 9.17 -14.05 -2.21
C GLY A 75 8.50 -12.72 -2.56
N ALA A 76 7.90 -12.01 -1.59
CA ALA A 76 7.29 -10.72 -1.83
C ALA A 76 8.33 -9.67 -2.23
N ASN A 77 7.99 -8.82 -3.20
CA ASN A 77 8.78 -7.69 -3.63
C ASN A 77 7.91 -6.62 -4.30
N LEU A 78 8.49 -5.46 -4.58
CA LEU A 78 7.77 -4.34 -5.16
C LEU A 78 7.19 -4.65 -6.55
N GLU A 79 7.93 -5.32 -7.40
CA GLU A 79 7.47 -5.66 -8.75
C GLU A 79 6.24 -6.57 -8.72
N LYS A 80 6.25 -7.60 -7.89
CA LYS A 80 5.09 -8.48 -7.71
C LYS A 80 3.90 -7.73 -7.14
N THR A 81 4.14 -6.75 -6.27
CA THR A 81 3.08 -5.91 -5.71
C THR A 81 2.45 -5.04 -6.78
N PHE A 82 3.23 -4.47 -7.70
CA PHE A 82 2.68 -3.75 -8.85
C PHE A 82 1.82 -4.65 -9.74
N ILE A 83 2.27 -5.87 -10.03
CA ILE A 83 1.49 -6.85 -10.79
C ILE A 83 0.17 -7.15 -10.09
N CYS A 84 0.21 -7.40 -8.78
CA CYS A 84 -0.97 -7.62 -7.95
C CYS A 84 -1.96 -6.45 -8.03
N MET A 85 -1.46 -5.21 -7.93
CA MET A 85 -2.28 -4.00 -8.04
C MET A 85 -2.99 -3.93 -9.39
N LYS A 86 -2.26 -4.16 -10.49
CA LYS A 86 -2.84 -4.12 -11.83
C LYS A 86 -3.93 -5.18 -11.98
N GLU A 87 -3.68 -6.40 -11.54
CA GLU A 87 -4.67 -7.48 -11.59
C GLU A 87 -5.94 -7.11 -10.81
N MET A 88 -5.80 -6.54 -9.61
CA MET A 88 -6.95 -6.09 -8.82
C MET A 88 -7.74 -4.98 -9.52
N ARG A 89 -7.05 -4.00 -10.12
CA ARG A 89 -7.73 -2.93 -10.86
C ARG A 89 -8.46 -3.46 -12.09
N ASP A 90 -7.85 -4.39 -12.80
CA ASP A 90 -8.47 -5.07 -13.95
C ASP A 90 -9.71 -5.88 -13.52
N ASP A 91 -9.70 -6.43 -12.31
CA ASP A 91 -10.85 -7.14 -11.70
C ASP A 91 -11.94 -6.19 -11.15
N GLY A 92 -11.76 -4.88 -11.25
CA GLY A 92 -12.76 -3.89 -10.86
C GLY A 92 -12.64 -3.34 -9.44
N VAL A 93 -11.56 -3.62 -8.72
CA VAL A 93 -11.29 -3.02 -7.40
C VAL A 93 -11.08 -1.51 -7.55
N GLN A 94 -11.87 -0.71 -6.83
CA GLN A 94 -11.85 0.76 -6.91
C GLN A 94 -11.41 1.45 -5.62
N ILE A 95 -11.29 0.73 -4.51
CA ILE A 95 -10.89 1.33 -3.23
C ILE A 95 -9.54 2.04 -3.36
N PRO A 96 -9.37 3.24 -2.76
CA PRO A 96 -8.07 3.89 -2.69
C PRO A 96 -7.05 3.00 -1.99
N ILE A 97 -5.88 2.83 -2.61
CA ILE A 97 -4.78 2.04 -2.06
C ILE A 97 -3.52 2.89 -2.11
N VAL A 98 -2.92 3.11 -0.94
CA VAL A 98 -1.62 3.77 -0.82
C VAL A 98 -0.56 2.76 -0.42
N PHE A 99 0.66 2.93 -0.91
CA PHE A 99 1.79 2.10 -0.50
C PHE A 99 2.46 2.72 0.72
N MET A 100 2.49 1.96 1.82
CA MET A 100 3.27 2.32 3.00
C MET A 100 4.64 1.68 2.87
N MET A 101 5.69 2.51 2.75
CA MET A 101 7.01 2.01 2.40
C MET A 101 8.13 2.95 2.86
N TYR A 102 9.34 2.40 2.89
CA TYR A 102 10.56 3.18 3.14
C TYR A 102 11.01 3.89 1.88
N TYR A 103 11.45 5.13 2.03
CA TYR A 103 11.90 5.94 0.91
C TYR A 103 13.11 5.32 0.18
N ASN A 104 13.95 4.59 0.89
CA ASN A 104 15.06 3.86 0.29
C ASN A 104 14.63 2.92 -0.83
N THR A 105 13.47 2.27 -0.68
CA THR A 105 12.92 1.39 -1.71
C THR A 105 12.57 2.17 -2.97
N VAL A 106 12.00 3.36 -2.82
CA VAL A 106 11.67 4.25 -3.95
C VAL A 106 12.94 4.71 -4.67
N LEU A 107 13.96 5.13 -3.90
CA LEU A 107 15.24 5.56 -4.46
C LEU A 107 15.95 4.44 -5.22
N HIS A 108 15.97 3.24 -4.65
CA HIS A 108 16.60 2.07 -5.28
C HIS A 108 15.89 1.68 -6.58
N TYR A 109 14.58 1.72 -6.59
CA TYR A 109 13.76 1.41 -7.77
C TYR A 109 13.90 2.48 -8.86
N GLY A 110 14.11 3.72 -8.47
CA GLY A 110 14.13 4.91 -9.32
C GLY A 110 12.83 5.69 -9.21
N VAL A 111 12.92 6.96 -8.79
CA VAL A 111 11.75 7.79 -8.49
C VAL A 111 10.82 7.92 -9.70
N GLU A 112 11.36 8.24 -10.87
CA GLU A 112 10.55 8.39 -12.09
C GLU A 112 9.87 7.08 -12.49
N LYS A 113 10.62 5.97 -12.45
CA LYS A 113 10.10 4.64 -12.75
C LYS A 113 9.00 4.25 -11.78
N PHE A 114 9.20 4.52 -10.49
CA PHE A 114 8.22 4.26 -9.43
C PHE A 114 6.91 5.02 -9.67
N VAL A 115 6.99 6.31 -9.93
CA VAL A 115 5.80 7.15 -10.20
C VAL A 115 5.06 6.65 -11.43
N LYS A 116 5.77 6.31 -12.48
CA LYS A 116 5.20 5.77 -13.72
C LYS A 116 4.46 4.46 -13.46
N GLU A 117 5.06 3.53 -12.70
CA GLU A 117 4.44 2.27 -12.36
C GLU A 117 3.22 2.45 -11.44
N CYS A 118 3.30 3.36 -10.46
CA CYS A 118 2.15 3.69 -9.62
C CYS A 118 0.95 4.15 -10.46
N ASN A 119 1.19 5.03 -11.42
CA ASN A 119 0.13 5.51 -12.31
C ASN A 119 -0.42 4.38 -13.20
N ALA A 120 0.45 3.55 -13.75
CA ALA A 120 0.05 2.44 -14.63
C ALA A 120 -0.74 1.36 -13.88
N CYS A 121 -0.41 1.10 -12.62
CA CYS A 121 -1.01 0.04 -11.81
C CYS A 121 -2.16 0.51 -10.91
N GLY A 122 -2.47 1.80 -10.90
CA GLY A 122 -3.57 2.35 -10.11
C GLY A 122 -3.28 2.47 -8.62
N VAL A 123 -2.02 2.71 -8.25
CA VAL A 123 -1.61 3.06 -6.88
C VAL A 123 -1.90 4.54 -6.65
N ASP A 124 -2.58 4.88 -5.56
CA ASP A 124 -3.07 6.24 -5.33
C ASP A 124 -2.05 7.14 -4.63
N GLY A 125 -0.97 6.60 -4.11
CA GLY A 125 0.13 7.37 -3.56
C GLY A 125 1.05 6.56 -2.64
N PRO A 126 2.24 7.06 -2.37
CA PRO A 126 3.11 6.50 -1.34
C PRO A 126 2.93 7.22 0.00
N VAL A 127 3.06 6.47 1.08
CA VAL A 127 3.21 6.99 2.45
C VAL A 127 4.57 6.55 2.96
N SER A 128 5.38 7.48 3.43
CA SER A 128 6.70 7.18 3.97
C SER A 128 6.93 7.81 5.34
N TYR A 129 7.94 7.31 6.06
CA TYR A 129 8.28 7.76 7.39
C TYR A 129 9.06 9.08 7.35
N THR A 130 8.35 10.21 7.30
CA THR A 130 8.94 11.55 7.18
C THR A 130 9.81 11.92 8.38
N HIS A 131 9.49 11.42 9.58
CA HIS A 131 10.27 11.69 10.78
C HIS A 131 11.68 11.10 10.73
N LEU A 132 11.89 9.96 10.10
CA LEU A 132 13.22 9.37 9.90
C LEU A 132 14.06 10.25 8.98
N ARG A 133 13.47 10.80 7.95
CA ARG A 133 14.16 11.73 7.04
C ARG A 133 14.61 12.99 7.76
N ALA A 134 13.79 13.51 8.65
CA ALA A 134 14.13 14.68 9.45
C ALA A 134 15.36 14.44 10.36
N HIS A 135 15.55 13.23 10.83
CA HIS A 135 16.70 12.84 11.66
C HIS A 135 17.98 12.57 10.86
N GLU A 136 17.85 12.21 9.60
CA GLU A 136 18.98 11.95 8.71
C GLU A 136 19.62 13.23 8.15
N THR A 137 18.90 14.31 8.22
CA THR A 137 19.37 15.62 7.74
C THR A 137 19.85 16.52 8.86
#